data_6b2668f8c426d40130e178083030fe73
#
_entry.id   6b2668f8c426d40130e178083030fe73
#
_cell.length_a   1.000
_cell.length_b   1.000
_cell.length_c   1.000
_cell.angle_alpha   90.00
_cell.angle_beta   90.00
_cell.angle_gamma   90.00
#
_symmetry.space_group_name_H-M   'P 1'
#
loop_
_entity.id
_entity.type
_entity.pdbx_description
1 polymer ?
#
loop_
_entity_poly.entity_id
_entity_poly.type
_entity_poly.pdbx_seq_one_letter_code
_entity_poly.pdbx_strand_id
1 'polypeptide(L)'
;MKHQGTLGVEDAITGHPVLPHDQWITARKELLRKEKELTALSDEVNAARRALPWEKVEKDYAFDTLDGKQTLADLFGSKRQIILYHFMLAPGWEEGCVGCSHFADQVEGPQQHFEQADVNFLCVSRAPLAEIEKYRARMGWKFKWVSSNGSDFNYDYKVSFTPEQVAEGCKEYNYGTSPYPFDELPGISVFYKDEDGNVFHTYSAYARGLDALLGTHHFLDLTPKGRCETAPPPAPNWLRHHDKYESAESSSCCCGSKKETEAIA
;
A
#
# COMPACT_ATOMS: atom_id res chain seq x y z
N MET A 1 -13.10 -15.65 17.47
CA MET A 1 -11.84 -15.33 18.16
C MET A 1 -12.03 -13.98 18.84
N LYS A 2 -11.90 -13.91 20.17
CA LYS A 2 -12.06 -12.65 20.92
C LYS A 2 -10.85 -11.77 20.62
N HIS A 3 -11.07 -10.57 20.07
CA HIS A 3 -10.05 -9.53 20.01
C HIS A 3 -9.58 -9.23 21.46
N GLN A 4 -8.33 -9.58 21.75
CA GLN A 4 -7.66 -9.05 22.94
C GLN A 4 -7.50 -7.54 22.70
N GLY A 5 -8.03 -6.73 23.63
CA GLY A 5 -7.95 -5.29 23.57
C GLY A 5 -6.49 -4.83 23.42
N THR A 6 -6.26 -3.90 22.52
CA THR A 6 -4.99 -3.20 22.36
C THR A 6 -4.68 -2.47 23.67
N LEU A 7 -3.64 -2.94 24.36
CA LEU A 7 -3.02 -2.18 25.46
C LEU A 7 -2.55 -0.84 24.89
N GLY A 8 -2.78 0.26 25.61
CA GLY A 8 -2.30 1.58 25.22
C GLY A 8 -0.78 1.56 25.01
N VAL A 9 -0.26 2.32 24.05
CA VAL A 9 1.18 2.34 23.68
C VAL A 9 2.07 2.67 24.87
N GLU A 10 1.61 3.48 25.82
CA GLU A 10 2.35 3.81 27.05
C GLU A 10 2.41 2.61 28.02
N ASP A 11 1.34 1.84 28.16
CA ASP A 11 1.33 0.63 28.98
C ASP A 11 2.25 -0.45 28.43
N ALA A 12 2.41 -0.51 27.11
CA ALA A 12 3.32 -1.44 26.44
C ALA A 12 4.81 -1.15 26.71
N ILE A 13 5.19 0.08 27.04
CA ILE A 13 6.59 0.48 27.28
C ILE A 13 6.97 0.40 28.77
N THR A 14 6.06 0.75 29.67
CA THR A 14 6.36 0.88 31.11
C THR A 14 6.41 -0.45 31.85
N GLY A 15 5.90 -1.54 31.30
CA GLY A 15 5.80 -2.85 31.90
C GLY A 15 6.83 -3.91 31.48
N HIS A 16 7.83 -3.55 30.66
CA HIS A 16 8.79 -4.54 30.18
C HIS A 16 9.76 -5.02 31.26
N PRO A 17 9.88 -6.33 31.50
CA PRO A 17 10.87 -6.85 32.41
C PRO A 17 12.28 -6.64 31.87
N VAL A 18 13.17 -6.13 32.74
CA VAL A 18 14.61 -6.07 32.45
C VAL A 18 15.25 -7.33 32.97
N LEU A 19 15.85 -8.14 32.09
CA LEU A 19 16.39 -9.45 32.42
C LEU A 19 17.92 -9.49 32.23
N PRO A 20 18.66 -10.34 32.95
CA PRO A 20 20.04 -10.67 32.60
C PRO A 20 20.14 -11.25 31.18
N HIS A 21 21.31 -11.10 30.56
CA HIS A 21 21.54 -11.44 29.14
C HIS A 21 21.17 -12.89 28.82
N ASP A 22 21.51 -13.86 29.64
CA ASP A 22 21.21 -15.28 29.43
C ASP A 22 19.71 -15.57 29.43
N GLN A 23 18.95 -14.92 30.28
CA GLN A 23 17.48 -15.02 30.28
C GLN A 23 16.86 -14.29 29.09
N TRP A 24 17.39 -13.11 28.70
CA TRP A 24 16.98 -12.41 27.52
C TRP A 24 17.23 -13.26 26.25
N ILE A 25 18.41 -13.89 26.13
CA ILE A 25 18.72 -14.80 25.03
C ILE A 25 17.73 -15.97 24.96
N THR A 26 17.32 -16.51 26.09
CA THR A 26 16.32 -17.58 26.14
C THR A 26 14.99 -17.12 25.57
N ALA A 27 14.47 -15.99 26.03
CA ALA A 27 13.24 -15.41 25.52
C ALA A 27 13.35 -15.04 24.01
N ARG A 28 14.50 -14.49 23.58
CA ARG A 28 14.77 -14.15 22.18
C ARG A 28 14.77 -15.38 21.27
N LYS A 29 15.29 -16.53 21.74
CA LYS A 29 15.26 -17.78 20.98
C LYS A 29 13.85 -18.32 20.77
N GLU A 30 12.96 -18.16 21.75
CA GLU A 30 11.54 -18.54 21.58
C GLU A 30 10.85 -17.68 20.51
N LEU A 31 11.11 -16.37 20.50
CA LEU A 31 10.60 -15.51 19.44
C LEU A 31 11.19 -15.90 18.08
N LEU A 32 12.50 -16.18 18.01
CA LEU A 32 13.17 -16.59 16.77
C LEU A 32 12.53 -17.86 16.16
N ARG A 33 12.04 -18.79 16.99
CA ARG A 33 11.33 -19.97 16.46
C ARG A 33 10.07 -19.57 15.69
N LYS A 34 9.27 -18.63 16.22
CA LYS A 34 8.08 -18.11 15.53
C LYS A 34 8.44 -17.33 14.25
N GLU A 35 9.52 -16.56 14.30
CA GLU A 35 10.00 -15.82 13.12
C GLU A 35 10.40 -16.78 11.97
N LYS A 36 11.04 -17.91 12.31
CA LYS A 36 11.36 -18.95 11.32
C LYS A 36 10.13 -19.65 10.76
N GLU A 37 9.13 -19.91 11.58
CA GLU A 37 7.83 -20.45 11.15
C GLU A 37 7.13 -19.49 10.18
N LEU A 38 7.13 -18.19 10.51
CA LEU A 38 6.60 -17.15 9.63
C LEU A 38 7.35 -17.08 8.29
N THR A 39 8.68 -17.20 8.30
CA THR A 39 9.49 -17.24 7.08
C THR A 39 9.10 -18.44 6.21
N ALA A 40 9.01 -19.63 6.79
CA ALA A 40 8.62 -20.83 6.05
C ALA A 40 7.21 -20.71 5.47
N LEU A 41 6.24 -20.20 6.24
CA LEU A 41 4.89 -19.95 5.75
C LEU A 41 4.87 -18.91 4.61
N SER A 42 5.69 -17.87 4.73
CA SER A 42 5.83 -16.85 3.66
C SER A 42 6.35 -17.48 2.36
N ASP A 43 7.32 -18.39 2.45
CA ASP A 43 7.87 -19.12 1.29
C ASP A 43 6.79 -20.01 0.63
N GLU A 44 5.99 -20.71 1.43
CA GLU A 44 4.85 -21.51 0.95
C GLU A 44 3.81 -20.65 0.23
N VAL A 45 3.43 -19.51 0.82
CA VAL A 45 2.47 -18.57 0.22
C VAL A 45 3.04 -17.98 -1.08
N ASN A 46 4.33 -17.64 -1.11
CA ASN A 46 4.98 -17.14 -2.32
C ASN A 46 5.03 -18.20 -3.43
N ALA A 47 5.26 -19.46 -3.10
CA ALA A 47 5.19 -20.57 -4.05
C ALA A 47 3.77 -20.77 -4.58
N ALA A 48 2.76 -20.76 -3.69
CA ALA A 48 1.36 -20.87 -4.07
C ALA A 48 0.91 -19.70 -4.98
N ARG A 49 1.35 -18.47 -4.69
CA ARG A 49 1.08 -17.29 -5.54
C ARG A 49 1.63 -17.48 -6.96
N ARG A 50 2.85 -17.99 -7.10
CA ARG A 50 3.43 -18.29 -8.43
C ARG A 50 2.73 -19.44 -9.16
N ALA A 51 2.03 -20.30 -8.45
CA ALA A 51 1.29 -21.44 -9.00
C ALA A 51 -0.19 -21.10 -9.34
N LEU A 52 -0.64 -19.88 -9.07
CA LEU A 52 -1.98 -19.45 -9.46
C LEU A 52 -2.19 -19.59 -10.98
N PRO A 53 -3.37 -20.02 -11.43
CA PRO A 53 -3.72 -19.95 -12.84
C PRO A 53 -3.78 -18.48 -13.29
N TRP A 54 -3.41 -18.24 -14.54
CA TRP A 54 -3.45 -16.91 -15.13
C TRP A 54 -4.75 -16.68 -15.87
N GLU A 55 -5.23 -15.45 -15.87
CA GLU A 55 -6.39 -15.02 -16.64
C GLU A 55 -5.93 -14.21 -17.84
N LYS A 56 -6.33 -14.61 -19.06
CA LYS A 56 -6.02 -13.83 -20.26
C LYS A 56 -6.81 -12.53 -20.25
N VAL A 57 -6.12 -11.40 -20.45
CA VAL A 57 -6.75 -10.10 -20.59
C VAL A 57 -7.21 -9.94 -22.05
N GLU A 58 -8.52 -10.05 -22.27
CA GLU A 58 -9.10 -9.96 -23.61
C GLU A 58 -9.59 -8.55 -23.94
N LYS A 59 -9.83 -7.71 -22.92
CA LYS A 59 -10.32 -6.34 -23.08
C LYS A 59 -9.17 -5.39 -23.39
N ASP A 60 -9.38 -4.56 -24.39
CA ASP A 60 -8.43 -3.49 -24.75
C ASP A 60 -8.59 -2.32 -23.78
N TYR A 61 -7.56 -2.08 -22.99
CA TYR A 61 -7.46 -0.91 -22.12
C TYR A 61 -6.52 0.13 -22.73
N ALA A 62 -6.93 1.40 -22.68
CA ALA A 62 -6.11 2.53 -23.06
C ALA A 62 -5.83 3.44 -21.88
N PHE A 63 -4.61 3.93 -21.81
CA PHE A 63 -4.10 4.81 -20.75
C PHE A 63 -3.51 6.07 -21.39
N ASP A 64 -3.76 7.22 -20.76
CA ASP A 64 -3.06 8.44 -21.14
C ASP A 64 -1.71 8.47 -20.42
N THR A 65 -0.66 8.71 -21.20
CA THR A 65 0.74 8.79 -20.74
C THR A 65 1.42 10.02 -21.32
N LEU A 66 2.58 10.38 -20.82
CA LEU A 66 3.39 11.49 -21.36
C LEU A 66 3.81 11.23 -22.84
N ASP A 67 3.83 9.98 -23.28
CA ASP A 67 4.16 9.58 -24.64
C ASP A 67 2.90 9.42 -25.52
N GLY A 68 1.73 9.88 -25.06
CA GLY A 68 0.43 9.71 -25.71
C GLY A 68 -0.36 8.52 -25.15
N LYS A 69 -1.39 8.09 -25.90
CA LYS A 69 -2.20 6.93 -25.51
C LYS A 69 -1.41 5.64 -25.70
N GLN A 70 -1.41 4.79 -24.67
CA GLN A 70 -0.77 3.48 -24.67
C GLN A 70 -1.77 2.41 -24.25
N THR A 71 -1.64 1.21 -24.82
CA THR A 71 -2.38 0.02 -24.38
C THR A 71 -1.72 -0.61 -23.15
N LEU A 72 -2.42 -1.55 -22.48
CA LEU A 72 -1.82 -2.32 -21.40
C LEU A 72 -0.55 -3.05 -21.85
N ALA A 73 -0.53 -3.58 -23.09
CA ALA A 73 0.63 -4.26 -23.66
C ALA A 73 1.83 -3.31 -23.89
N ASP A 74 1.57 -2.05 -24.24
CA ASP A 74 2.63 -1.04 -24.45
C ASP A 74 3.28 -0.62 -23.14
N LEU A 75 2.52 -0.64 -22.01
CA LEU A 75 3.04 -0.27 -20.70
C LEU A 75 4.16 -1.18 -20.20
N PHE A 76 4.27 -2.38 -20.72
CA PHE A 76 5.37 -3.30 -20.40
C PHE A 76 6.74 -2.78 -20.90
N GLY A 77 6.75 -1.95 -21.95
CA GLY A 77 8.00 -1.55 -22.60
C GLY A 77 8.79 -2.77 -23.07
N SER A 78 10.05 -2.86 -22.65
CA SER A 78 10.93 -4.01 -22.96
C SER A 78 10.82 -5.17 -21.98
N LYS A 79 10.00 -5.04 -20.92
CA LYS A 79 9.86 -6.04 -19.84
C LYS A 79 8.72 -7.01 -20.14
N ARG A 80 8.79 -8.18 -19.53
CA ARG A 80 7.75 -9.21 -19.62
C ARG A 80 6.78 -9.20 -18.45
N GLN A 81 7.12 -8.52 -17.38
CA GLN A 81 6.32 -8.43 -16.18
C GLN A 81 6.03 -6.97 -15.83
N ILE A 82 4.82 -6.72 -15.37
CA ILE A 82 4.43 -5.38 -14.91
C ILE A 82 3.70 -5.47 -13.58
N ILE A 83 4.06 -4.57 -12.69
CA ILE A 83 3.36 -4.33 -11.44
C ILE A 83 2.66 -2.97 -11.54
N LEU A 84 1.34 -2.98 -11.50
CA LEU A 84 0.47 -1.80 -11.52
C LEU A 84 -0.07 -1.53 -10.12
N TYR A 85 0.29 -0.39 -9.53
CA TYR A 85 -0.29 0.07 -8.29
C TYR A 85 -1.47 0.98 -8.58
N HIS A 86 -2.67 0.61 -8.12
CA HIS A 86 -3.88 1.40 -8.20
C HIS A 86 -3.86 2.48 -7.11
N PHE A 87 -3.35 3.64 -7.48
CA PHE A 87 -3.20 4.77 -6.58
C PHE A 87 -4.51 5.58 -6.55
N MET A 88 -5.06 5.81 -5.36
CA MET A 88 -6.29 6.54 -5.15
C MET A 88 -6.09 8.04 -5.43
N LEU A 89 -6.43 8.45 -6.65
CA LEU A 89 -6.49 9.83 -7.11
C LEU A 89 -7.60 9.92 -8.17
N ALA A 90 -8.78 10.37 -7.76
CA ALA A 90 -9.94 10.56 -8.65
C ALA A 90 -9.88 11.92 -9.37
N PRO A 91 -10.62 12.08 -10.48
CA PRO A 91 -10.75 13.37 -11.14
C PRO A 91 -11.18 14.48 -10.18
N GLY A 92 -10.48 15.61 -10.21
CA GLY A 92 -10.76 16.78 -9.36
C GLY A 92 -10.24 16.69 -7.93
N TRP A 93 -9.57 15.62 -7.52
CA TRP A 93 -8.89 15.58 -6.23
C TRP A 93 -7.64 16.47 -6.27
N GLU A 94 -7.50 17.35 -5.28
CA GLU A 94 -6.33 18.22 -5.18
C GLU A 94 -5.07 17.46 -4.73
N GLU A 95 -5.26 16.39 -3.96
CA GLU A 95 -4.20 15.57 -3.38
C GLU A 95 -4.57 14.09 -3.45
N GLY A 96 -3.58 13.25 -3.65
CA GLY A 96 -3.76 11.81 -3.58
C GLY A 96 -3.94 11.31 -2.14
N CYS A 97 -4.43 10.09 -2.01
CA CYS A 97 -4.59 9.41 -0.72
C CYS A 97 -3.25 9.37 0.04
N VAL A 98 -3.27 9.72 1.33
CA VAL A 98 -2.08 9.72 2.21
C VAL A 98 -1.43 8.33 2.30
N GLY A 99 -2.25 7.27 2.43
CA GLY A 99 -1.74 5.91 2.49
C GLY A 99 -1.09 5.46 1.17
N CYS A 100 -1.69 5.83 0.03
CA CYS A 100 -1.09 5.57 -1.29
C CYS A 100 0.21 6.36 -1.48
N SER A 101 0.28 7.58 -0.97
CA SER A 101 1.49 8.40 -1.03
C SER A 101 2.61 7.77 -0.20
N HIS A 102 2.30 7.29 1.00
CA HIS A 102 3.25 6.54 1.82
C HIS A 102 3.76 5.26 1.14
N PHE A 103 2.89 4.55 0.42
CA PHE A 103 3.31 3.41 -0.40
C PHE A 103 4.25 3.86 -1.52
N ALA A 104 3.87 4.91 -2.26
CA ALA A 104 4.65 5.43 -3.38
C ALA A 104 6.05 5.91 -2.97
N ASP A 105 6.20 6.51 -1.79
CA ASP A 105 7.49 6.92 -1.23
C ASP A 105 8.50 5.77 -1.07
N GLN A 106 8.03 4.52 -1.03
CA GLN A 106 8.87 3.35 -0.83
C GLN A 106 9.27 2.64 -2.12
N VAL A 107 8.77 3.11 -3.27
CA VAL A 107 8.97 2.43 -4.56
C VAL A 107 10.19 2.95 -5.32
N GLU A 108 10.58 4.21 -5.13
CA GLU A 108 11.68 4.84 -5.88
C GLU A 108 13.01 4.08 -5.72
N GLY A 109 13.34 3.66 -4.50
CA GLY A 109 14.58 2.92 -4.24
C GLY A 109 14.66 1.56 -4.94
N PRO A 110 13.63 0.72 -4.85
CA PRO A 110 13.61 -0.61 -5.48
C PRO A 110 13.52 -0.63 -7.01
N GLN A 111 13.15 0.46 -7.68
CA GLN A 111 12.90 0.47 -9.13
C GLN A 111 14.04 -0.13 -9.96
N GLN A 112 15.28 0.25 -9.69
CA GLN A 112 16.43 -0.29 -10.43
C GLN A 112 16.55 -1.81 -10.29
N HIS A 113 16.16 -2.36 -9.15
CA HIS A 113 16.18 -3.81 -8.91
C HIS A 113 15.03 -4.50 -9.64
N PHE A 114 13.84 -3.89 -9.70
CA PHE A 114 12.72 -4.41 -10.50
C PHE A 114 13.10 -4.53 -11.98
N GLU A 115 13.72 -3.51 -12.55
CA GLU A 115 14.18 -3.49 -13.93
C GLU A 115 15.17 -4.62 -14.24
N GLN A 116 16.07 -4.95 -13.31
CA GLN A 116 17.00 -6.08 -13.46
C GLN A 116 16.31 -7.44 -13.34
N ALA A 117 15.18 -7.51 -12.64
CA ALA A 117 14.36 -8.70 -12.50
C ALA A 117 13.29 -8.85 -13.60
N ASP A 118 13.44 -8.13 -14.72
CA ASP A 118 12.48 -8.12 -15.83
C ASP A 118 11.06 -7.66 -15.42
N VAL A 119 10.99 -6.71 -14.49
CA VAL A 119 9.75 -6.13 -13.98
C VAL A 119 9.73 -4.63 -14.26
N ASN A 120 8.61 -4.13 -14.80
CA ASN A 120 8.29 -2.71 -14.83
C ASN A 120 7.29 -2.39 -13.74
N PHE A 121 7.53 -1.35 -12.94
CA PHE A 121 6.59 -0.85 -11.94
C PHE A 121 6.03 0.49 -12.40
N LEU A 122 4.73 0.66 -12.27
CA LEU A 122 4.07 1.94 -12.49
C LEU A 122 2.81 2.09 -11.62
N CYS A 123 2.39 3.35 -11.44
CA CYS A 123 1.11 3.66 -10.84
C CYS A 123 0.05 3.93 -11.91
N VAL A 124 -1.22 3.69 -11.55
CA VAL A 124 -2.39 4.04 -12.36
C VAL A 124 -3.44 4.72 -11.48
N SER A 125 -4.08 5.77 -11.99
CA SER A 125 -5.18 6.50 -11.33
C SER A 125 -6.22 6.93 -12.35
N ARG A 126 -7.46 7.19 -11.88
CA ARG A 126 -8.53 7.73 -12.74
C ARG A 126 -8.44 9.23 -13.00
N ALA A 127 -7.66 9.97 -12.25
CA ALA A 127 -7.46 11.39 -12.50
C ALA A 127 -6.95 11.63 -13.92
N PRO A 128 -7.30 12.75 -14.57
CA PRO A 128 -6.66 13.18 -15.81
C PRO A 128 -5.14 13.27 -15.67
N LEU A 129 -4.41 12.94 -16.72
CA LEU A 129 -2.94 12.90 -16.68
C LEU A 129 -2.30 14.21 -16.19
N ALA A 130 -2.87 15.36 -16.54
CA ALA A 130 -2.36 16.66 -16.08
C ALA A 130 -2.46 16.83 -14.54
N GLU A 131 -3.50 16.30 -13.91
CA GLU A 131 -3.66 16.31 -12.45
C GLU A 131 -2.66 15.35 -11.79
N ILE A 132 -2.47 14.16 -12.37
CA ILE A 132 -1.49 13.18 -11.94
C ILE A 132 -0.08 13.78 -11.96
N GLU A 133 0.32 14.38 -13.08
CA GLU A 133 1.66 14.96 -13.25
C GLU A 133 1.92 16.14 -12.30
N LYS A 134 0.90 16.97 -12.05
CA LYS A 134 0.99 18.05 -11.05
C LYS A 134 1.27 17.48 -9.65
N TYR A 135 0.56 16.43 -9.26
CA TYR A 135 0.73 15.82 -7.95
C TYR A 135 2.05 15.04 -7.86
N ARG A 136 2.41 14.27 -8.91
CA ARG A 136 3.69 13.56 -9.01
C ARG A 136 4.89 14.50 -8.89
N ALA A 137 4.84 15.64 -9.57
CA ALA A 137 5.90 16.67 -9.52
C ALA A 137 6.02 17.29 -8.12
N ARG A 138 4.89 17.59 -7.46
CA ARG A 138 4.88 18.07 -6.06
C ARG A 138 5.57 17.09 -5.12
N MET A 139 5.29 15.80 -5.26
CA MET A 139 5.84 14.74 -4.42
C MET A 139 7.26 14.33 -4.84
N GLY A 140 7.78 14.82 -5.96
CA GLY A 140 9.13 14.54 -6.43
C GLY A 140 9.35 13.12 -6.95
N TRP A 141 8.28 12.34 -7.18
CA TRP A 141 8.36 10.96 -7.66
C TRP A 141 8.74 10.88 -9.14
N LYS A 142 9.51 9.85 -9.51
CA LYS A 142 10.05 9.64 -10.86
C LYS A 142 9.47 8.42 -11.56
N PHE A 143 8.83 7.51 -10.82
CA PHE A 143 8.21 6.34 -11.43
C PHE A 143 7.14 6.76 -12.45
N LYS A 144 6.89 5.88 -13.41
CA LYS A 144 5.86 6.09 -14.43
C LYS A 144 4.47 6.04 -13.76
N TRP A 145 3.66 7.06 -14.03
CA TRP A 145 2.29 7.11 -13.55
C TRP A 145 1.36 7.40 -14.74
N VAL A 146 0.39 6.55 -14.97
CA VAL A 146 -0.52 6.64 -16.11
C VAL A 146 -1.94 6.93 -15.65
N SER A 147 -2.71 7.55 -16.55
CA SER A 147 -4.13 7.84 -16.32
C SER A 147 -5.00 6.79 -17.00
N SER A 148 -5.92 6.20 -16.25
CA SER A 148 -7.03 5.40 -16.77
C SER A 148 -8.32 6.22 -16.96
N ASN A 149 -8.21 7.55 -17.03
CA ASN A 149 -9.37 8.42 -17.23
C ASN A 149 -10.11 8.04 -18.51
N GLY A 150 -11.43 7.84 -18.41
CA GLY A 150 -12.25 7.39 -19.54
C GLY A 150 -12.10 5.91 -19.91
N SER A 151 -11.34 5.13 -19.15
CA SER A 151 -11.21 3.67 -19.30
C SER A 151 -11.93 2.95 -18.14
N ASP A 152 -12.45 1.75 -18.42
CA ASP A 152 -13.06 0.92 -17.38
C ASP A 152 -12.04 0.19 -16.50
N PHE A 153 -10.74 0.35 -16.75
CA PHE A 153 -9.69 -0.45 -16.11
C PHE A 153 -9.80 -0.51 -14.59
N ASN A 154 -9.88 0.63 -13.91
CA ASN A 154 -9.99 0.65 -12.45
C ASN A 154 -11.29 0.03 -11.92
N TYR A 155 -12.38 0.12 -12.69
CA TYR A 155 -13.67 -0.50 -12.33
C TYR A 155 -13.62 -2.02 -12.48
N ASP A 156 -13.03 -2.51 -13.55
CA ASP A 156 -12.89 -3.95 -13.81
C ASP A 156 -11.99 -4.61 -12.75
N TYR A 157 -10.92 -3.92 -12.30
CA TYR A 157 -10.03 -4.37 -11.22
C TYR A 157 -10.57 -4.03 -9.81
N LYS A 158 -11.84 -3.59 -9.69
CA LYS A 158 -12.55 -3.40 -8.41
C LYS A 158 -11.85 -2.45 -7.43
N VAL A 159 -11.24 -1.42 -7.94
CA VAL A 159 -10.57 -0.36 -7.16
C VAL A 159 -11.22 1.01 -7.32
N SER A 160 -12.16 1.16 -8.26
CA SER A 160 -13.01 2.34 -8.42
C SER A 160 -14.46 1.91 -8.55
N PHE A 161 -15.37 2.74 -8.05
CA PHE A 161 -16.79 2.40 -7.93
C PHE A 161 -17.66 3.54 -8.42
N THR A 162 -18.81 3.19 -9.03
CA THR A 162 -19.78 4.19 -9.44
C THR A 162 -20.53 4.78 -8.23
N PRO A 163 -21.13 5.97 -8.37
CA PRO A 163 -21.95 6.54 -7.29
C PRO A 163 -23.05 5.59 -6.81
N GLU A 164 -23.64 4.80 -7.70
CA GLU A 164 -24.69 3.83 -7.38
C GLU A 164 -24.12 2.72 -6.50
N GLN A 165 -22.97 2.14 -6.87
CA GLN A 165 -22.28 1.11 -6.08
C GLN A 165 -21.86 1.62 -4.70
N VAL A 166 -21.46 2.89 -4.60
CA VAL A 166 -21.16 3.53 -3.31
C VAL A 166 -22.42 3.70 -2.47
N ALA A 167 -23.52 4.13 -3.08
CA ALA A 167 -24.79 4.36 -2.40
C ALA A 167 -25.44 3.06 -1.89
N GLU A 168 -25.25 1.95 -2.59
CA GLU A 168 -25.70 0.61 -2.16
C GLU A 168 -24.98 0.12 -0.88
N GLY A 169 -23.83 0.72 -0.53
CA GLY A 169 -23.07 0.39 0.67
C GLY A 169 -22.47 -1.03 0.69
N CYS A 170 -22.48 -1.71 -0.44
CA CYS A 170 -22.00 -3.07 -0.59
C CYS A 170 -21.37 -3.26 -1.98
N LYS A 171 -20.05 -3.19 -2.08
CA LYS A 171 -19.30 -3.30 -3.33
C LYS A 171 -18.29 -4.43 -3.28
N GLU A 172 -18.02 -5.02 -4.44
CA GLU A 172 -17.02 -6.06 -4.57
C GLU A 172 -15.62 -5.44 -4.46
N TYR A 173 -14.87 -5.83 -3.43
CA TYR A 173 -13.49 -5.42 -3.22
C TYR A 173 -12.73 -6.50 -2.45
N ASN A 174 -11.49 -6.75 -2.84
CA ASN A 174 -10.63 -7.74 -2.20
C ASN A 174 -11.27 -9.14 -2.14
N TYR A 175 -11.88 -9.57 -3.27
CA TYR A 175 -12.56 -10.87 -3.45
C TYR A 175 -13.74 -11.11 -2.49
N GLY A 176 -14.32 -10.07 -1.97
CA GLY A 176 -15.47 -10.11 -1.07
C GLY A 176 -16.28 -8.82 -1.14
N THR A 177 -17.18 -8.62 -0.18
CA THR A 177 -17.97 -7.41 -0.08
C THR A 177 -17.34 -6.42 0.88
N SER A 178 -17.32 -5.14 0.49
CA SER A 178 -16.75 -4.04 1.27
C SER A 178 -17.80 -2.98 1.61
N PRO A 179 -17.93 -2.58 2.88
CA PRO A 179 -18.83 -1.53 3.31
C PRO A 179 -18.21 -0.12 3.24
N TYR A 180 -16.95 0.01 2.79
CA TYR A 180 -16.28 1.31 2.79
C TYR A 180 -17.01 2.33 1.89
N PRO A 181 -17.28 3.57 2.37
CA PRO A 181 -18.05 4.57 1.64
C PRO A 181 -17.24 5.37 0.62
N PHE A 182 -16.12 4.82 0.14
CA PHE A 182 -15.21 5.50 -0.79
C PHE A 182 -15.43 5.02 -2.22
N ASP A 183 -15.30 5.91 -3.18
CA ASP A 183 -15.36 5.62 -4.62
C ASP A 183 -14.02 5.15 -5.21
N GLU A 184 -12.93 5.30 -4.45
CA GLU A 184 -11.60 4.77 -4.76
C GLU A 184 -11.09 3.90 -3.60
N LEU A 185 -10.45 2.78 -3.92
CA LEU A 185 -9.74 1.93 -2.96
C LEU A 185 -8.40 1.48 -3.56
N PRO A 186 -7.36 1.25 -2.73
CA PRO A 186 -6.03 0.92 -3.23
C PRO A 186 -5.92 -0.56 -3.62
N GLY A 187 -5.05 -0.86 -4.55
CA GLY A 187 -4.75 -2.24 -4.93
C GLY A 187 -3.43 -2.33 -5.70
N ILE A 188 -3.00 -3.54 -5.94
CA ILE A 188 -1.90 -3.86 -6.84
C ILE A 188 -2.35 -4.98 -7.77
N SER A 189 -2.02 -4.87 -9.06
CA SER A 189 -2.27 -5.92 -10.05
C SER A 189 -0.99 -6.23 -10.81
N VAL A 190 -0.74 -7.50 -11.03
CA VAL A 190 0.46 -8.01 -11.68
C VAL A 190 0.08 -8.69 -12.98
N PHE A 191 0.82 -8.39 -14.03
CA PHE A 191 0.57 -8.94 -15.36
C PHE A 191 1.86 -9.51 -15.95
N TYR A 192 1.68 -10.47 -16.83
CA TYR A 192 2.73 -11.06 -17.65
C TYR A 192 2.38 -10.92 -19.13
N LYS A 193 3.38 -10.63 -19.98
CA LYS A 193 3.25 -10.59 -21.44
C LYS A 193 4.09 -11.70 -22.07
N ASP A 194 3.45 -12.60 -22.83
CA ASP A 194 4.13 -13.68 -23.53
C ASP A 194 4.86 -13.21 -24.81
N GLU A 195 5.48 -14.13 -25.53
CA GLU A 195 6.23 -13.85 -26.75
C GLU A 195 5.32 -13.44 -27.93
N ASP A 196 4.08 -13.87 -27.90
CA ASP A 196 3.06 -13.55 -28.91
C ASP A 196 2.38 -12.20 -28.61
N GLY A 197 2.73 -11.55 -27.50
CA GLY A 197 2.16 -10.26 -27.08
C GLY A 197 0.85 -10.39 -26.30
N ASN A 198 0.40 -11.60 -25.98
CA ASN A 198 -0.78 -11.77 -25.12
C ASN A 198 -0.45 -11.33 -23.69
N VAL A 199 -1.41 -10.64 -23.07
CA VAL A 199 -1.28 -10.18 -21.68
C VAL A 199 -2.14 -11.07 -20.78
N PHE A 200 -1.57 -11.46 -19.64
CA PHE A 200 -2.23 -12.27 -18.62
C PHE A 200 -2.20 -11.54 -17.29
N HIS A 201 -3.34 -11.48 -16.61
CA HIS A 201 -3.44 -11.10 -15.21
C HIS A 201 -3.02 -12.31 -14.35
N THR A 202 -2.02 -12.12 -13.51
CA THR A 202 -1.41 -13.22 -12.75
C THR A 202 -1.68 -13.15 -11.26
N TYR A 203 -1.90 -11.93 -10.73
CA TYR A 203 -2.13 -11.72 -9.29
C TYR A 203 -2.69 -10.33 -9.02
N SER A 204 -3.53 -10.21 -7.99
CA SER A 204 -3.87 -8.92 -7.37
C SER A 204 -3.94 -9.06 -5.85
N ALA A 205 -3.64 -7.96 -5.18
CA ALA A 205 -3.80 -7.81 -3.73
C ALA A 205 -4.37 -6.43 -3.40
N TYR A 206 -5.13 -6.36 -2.32
CA TYR A 206 -5.89 -5.21 -1.91
C TYR A 206 -5.82 -5.02 -0.39
N ALA A 207 -6.20 -3.83 0.08
CA ALA A 207 -6.28 -3.52 1.50
C ALA A 207 -5.00 -3.95 2.25
N ARG A 208 -5.13 -4.69 3.35
CA ARG A 208 -3.99 -5.16 4.13
C ARG A 208 -3.11 -6.21 3.42
N GLY A 209 -3.54 -6.75 2.27
CA GLY A 209 -2.65 -7.52 1.41
C GLY A 209 -1.46 -6.73 0.88
N LEU A 210 -1.52 -5.39 0.95
CA LEU A 210 -0.42 -4.49 0.59
C LEU A 210 0.58 -4.24 1.73
N ASP A 211 0.26 -4.62 2.98
CA ASP A 211 1.13 -4.40 4.15
C ASP A 211 2.53 -4.99 3.95
N ALA A 212 2.62 -6.15 3.29
CA ALA A 212 3.89 -6.82 2.99
C ALA A 212 4.83 -6.00 2.09
N LEU A 213 4.32 -4.97 1.42
CA LEU A 213 5.07 -4.09 0.52
C LEU A 213 5.46 -2.76 1.19
N LEU A 214 5.04 -2.54 2.44
CA LEU A 214 5.28 -1.32 3.20
C LEU A 214 6.51 -1.49 4.11
N GLY A 215 7.70 -1.23 3.57
CA GLY A 215 8.96 -1.35 4.31
C GLY A 215 8.98 -0.56 5.62
N THR A 216 8.41 0.65 5.64
CA THR A 216 8.28 1.46 6.86
C THR A 216 7.54 0.71 7.97
N HIS A 217 6.46 0.00 7.64
CA HIS A 217 5.71 -0.79 8.62
C HIS A 217 6.58 -1.92 9.21
N HIS A 218 7.34 -2.61 8.37
CA HIS A 218 8.25 -3.67 8.83
C HIS A 218 9.34 -3.15 9.77
N PHE A 219 9.91 -1.96 9.49
CA PHE A 219 10.87 -1.34 10.39
C PHE A 219 10.24 -0.93 11.71
N LEU A 220 9.05 -0.31 11.69
CA LEU A 220 8.34 0.10 12.89
C LEU A 220 7.95 -1.09 13.77
N ASP A 221 7.55 -2.22 13.17
CA ASP A 221 7.21 -3.46 13.89
C ASP A 221 8.40 -4.03 14.68
N LEU A 222 9.65 -3.64 14.37
CA LEU A 222 10.84 -4.00 15.16
C LEU A 222 11.05 -3.10 16.37
N THR A 223 10.35 -1.98 16.46
CA THR A 223 10.53 -1.00 17.54
C THR A 223 9.59 -1.27 18.73
N PRO A 224 9.95 -0.88 19.96
CA PRO A 224 9.07 -1.07 21.11
C PRO A 224 7.70 -0.39 20.98
N LYS A 225 7.60 0.74 20.27
CA LYS A 225 6.33 1.46 20.06
C LYS A 225 5.50 0.91 18.89
N GLY A 226 6.09 0.05 18.04
CA GLY A 226 5.43 -0.44 16.84
C GLY A 226 5.01 0.69 15.91
N ARG A 227 3.91 0.49 15.18
CA ARG A 227 3.39 1.44 14.19
C ARG A 227 2.66 2.64 14.80
N CYS A 228 2.50 2.71 16.12
CA CYS A 228 1.73 3.74 16.84
C CYS A 228 0.29 3.91 16.26
N GLU A 229 -0.35 2.82 15.88
CA GLU A 229 -1.72 2.79 15.39
C GLU A 229 -2.68 2.88 16.58
N THR A 230 -3.20 4.08 16.88
CA THR A 230 -4.14 4.31 18.00
C THR A 230 -5.59 4.29 17.57
N ALA A 231 -5.87 4.20 16.27
CA ALA A 231 -7.21 4.18 15.71
C ALA A 231 -7.41 2.97 14.78
N PRO A 232 -8.64 2.47 14.63
CA PRO A 232 -8.92 1.48 13.58
C PRO A 232 -8.63 2.07 12.18
N PRO A 233 -8.31 1.23 11.20
CA PRO A 233 -8.00 1.67 9.83
C PRO A 233 -8.97 2.77 9.34
N PRO A 234 -8.51 3.78 8.47
CA PRO A 234 -7.60 3.46 7.38
C PRO A 234 -6.14 3.90 7.51
N ALA A 235 -5.73 4.73 8.47
CA ALA A 235 -4.34 5.16 8.53
C ALA A 235 -3.89 5.50 9.95
N PRO A 236 -2.59 5.32 10.29
CA PRO A 236 -2.03 5.78 11.55
C PRO A 236 -2.19 7.30 11.71
N ASN A 237 -2.48 7.76 12.92
CA ASN A 237 -2.70 9.18 13.20
C ASN A 237 -1.51 10.10 12.86
N TRP A 238 -0.30 9.54 12.79
CA TRP A 238 0.93 10.27 12.46
C TRP A 238 1.16 10.41 10.95
N LEU A 239 0.52 9.57 10.12
CA LEU A 239 0.78 9.53 8.68
C LEU A 239 0.31 10.81 7.98
N ARG A 240 1.22 11.42 7.22
CA ARG A 240 1.00 12.61 6.39
C ARG A 240 1.64 12.37 5.01
N HIS A 241 1.34 13.21 4.04
CA HIS A 241 2.17 13.35 2.86
C HIS A 241 3.58 13.76 3.30
N HIS A 242 4.62 13.22 2.69
CA HIS A 242 6.00 13.43 3.19
C HIS A 242 6.42 14.92 3.19
N ASP A 243 5.83 15.75 2.33
CA ASP A 243 6.05 17.19 2.25
C ASP A 243 5.27 17.99 3.31
N LYS A 244 4.44 17.33 4.12
CA LYS A 244 3.63 17.93 5.18
C LYS A 244 4.06 17.51 6.59
N TYR A 245 5.17 16.81 6.73
CA TYR A 245 5.76 16.61 8.05
C TYR A 245 6.41 17.90 8.53
N GLU A 246 6.10 18.30 9.77
CA GLU A 246 6.77 19.40 10.42
C GLU A 246 8.24 19.06 10.63
N SER A 247 9.13 20.07 10.49
CA SER A 247 10.54 19.90 10.81
C SER A 247 10.72 19.51 12.29
N ALA A 248 11.72 18.70 12.61
CA ALA A 248 11.94 18.13 13.93
C ALA A 248 12.01 19.14 15.10
N GLU A 249 12.11 20.44 14.81
CA GLU A 249 12.10 21.51 15.79
C GLU A 249 10.72 21.88 16.36
N SER A 250 9.62 21.41 15.72
CA SER A 250 8.24 21.73 16.13
C SER A 250 7.42 20.53 16.60
N SER A 251 7.91 19.30 16.47
CA SER A 251 7.13 18.11 16.83
C SER A 251 7.42 17.67 18.28
N SER A 252 6.62 18.12 19.23
CA SER A 252 6.44 17.37 20.46
C SER A 252 5.82 16.01 20.08
N CYS A 253 6.52 14.93 20.39
CA CYS A 253 6.12 13.55 20.15
C CYS A 253 4.63 13.35 20.53
N CYS A 254 3.78 12.88 19.59
CA CYS A 254 2.34 12.69 19.78
C CYS A 254 1.94 11.69 20.87
N CYS A 255 2.86 11.27 21.74
CA CYS A 255 2.66 10.35 22.85
C CYS A 255 2.59 11.04 24.22
N GLY A 256 2.46 12.37 24.28
CA GLY A 256 2.32 13.13 25.53
C GLY A 256 0.87 13.46 25.81
N SER A 257 0.26 12.81 26.82
CA SER A 257 -1.01 13.20 27.42
C SER A 257 -0.90 14.64 27.94
N LYS A 258 -1.77 15.53 27.48
CA LYS A 258 -1.98 16.84 28.14
C LYS A 258 -2.48 16.56 29.56
N LYS A 259 -1.66 16.81 30.57
CA LYS A 259 -2.16 16.99 31.93
C LYS A 259 -2.93 18.30 31.96
N GLU A 260 -4.25 18.22 32.04
CA GLU A 260 -5.09 19.35 32.46
C GLU A 260 -4.69 19.70 33.91
N THR A 261 -4.06 20.85 34.05
CA THR A 261 -3.86 21.47 35.37
C THR A 261 -5.16 22.18 35.71
N GLU A 262 -6.01 21.57 36.53
CA GLU A 262 -7.06 22.27 37.23
C GLU A 262 -6.44 23.31 38.14
N ALA A 263 -6.65 24.59 37.83
CA ALA A 263 -6.39 25.69 38.74
C ALA A 263 -7.57 25.78 39.71
N ILE A 264 -7.36 25.42 40.96
CA ILE A 264 -8.26 25.75 42.09
C ILE A 264 -7.91 27.18 42.51
N ALA A 265 -8.88 28.06 42.40
CA ALA A 265 -8.98 29.30 43.18
C ALA A 265 -10.46 29.57 43.47
#